data_3b1d6fb328b3ca72860c265125cfc11c
#
_entry.id   3b1d6fb328b3ca72860c265125cfc11c
#
_cell.length_a   1.000
_cell.length_b   1.000
_cell.length_c   1.000
_cell.angle_alpha   90.00
_cell.angle_beta   90.00
_cell.angle_gamma   90.00
#
_symmetry.space_group_name_H-M   'P 1'
#
loop_
_entity.id
_entity.type
_entity.pdbx_description
1 polymer ?
#
loop_
_entity_poly.entity_id
_entity_poly.type
_entity_poly.pdbx_seq_one_letter_code
_entity_poly.pdbx_strand_id
1 'polypeptide(L)'
;MSKVGKSEIRVDAFDKATGRTKYYEDRMPAGALYARIKHATIAHGYVKSIDTSVAEAIEGVVKVLTCFDVPEHCFPTAGHPWSMDPGHQDVADRNLLNRHVRYYGDDIAVVIAEDEVSAMQGVRALVVEYEELPFVLDVQKAMEPGAPQLHEGYPNNVLKHSDIRKGCLLYTSDAADE
;
A
#
# COMPACT_ATOMS: atom_id res chain seq x y z
N MET A 1 -31.21 -12.84 -27.11
CA MET A 1 -30.40 -13.93 -27.71
C MET A 1 -29.23 -14.21 -26.76
N SER A 2 -28.97 -15.49 -26.45
CA SER A 2 -27.83 -15.85 -25.61
C SER A 2 -26.51 -15.70 -26.37
N LYS A 3 -25.52 -15.06 -25.75
CA LYS A 3 -24.15 -14.94 -26.28
C LYS A 3 -23.22 -16.05 -25.77
N VAL A 4 -23.71 -16.86 -24.84
CA VAL A 4 -22.95 -17.99 -24.27
C VAL A 4 -22.70 -19.03 -25.35
N GLY A 5 -21.47 -19.49 -25.50
CA GLY A 5 -21.03 -20.45 -26.50
C GLY A 5 -20.78 -19.89 -27.90
N LYS A 6 -20.81 -18.56 -28.09
CA LYS A 6 -20.47 -17.91 -29.36
C LYS A 6 -19.16 -17.16 -29.20
N SER A 7 -18.36 -17.16 -30.30
CA SER A 7 -17.16 -16.32 -30.36
C SER A 7 -17.62 -14.88 -30.69
N GLU A 8 -17.44 -14.00 -29.72
CA GLU A 8 -17.75 -12.57 -29.88
C GLU A 8 -16.45 -11.76 -29.85
N ILE A 9 -16.31 -10.83 -30.77
CA ILE A 9 -15.17 -9.92 -30.79
C ILE A 9 -15.34 -8.95 -29.63
N ARG A 10 -14.30 -8.83 -28.82
CA ARG A 10 -14.24 -7.87 -27.73
C ARG A 10 -14.37 -6.45 -28.26
N VAL A 11 -15.24 -5.63 -27.67
CA VAL A 11 -15.57 -4.27 -28.15
C VAL A 11 -14.37 -3.33 -28.25
N ASP A 12 -13.38 -3.52 -27.40
CA ASP A 12 -12.16 -2.71 -27.32
C ASP A 12 -10.93 -3.36 -28.01
N ALA A 13 -11.10 -4.55 -28.63
CA ALA A 13 -9.98 -5.30 -29.19
C ALA A 13 -9.30 -4.57 -30.34
N PHE A 14 -10.08 -3.97 -31.24
CA PHE A 14 -9.53 -3.26 -32.40
C PHE A 14 -8.71 -2.04 -31.99
N ASP A 15 -9.24 -1.21 -31.09
CA ASP A 15 -8.55 -0.01 -30.63
C ASP A 15 -7.28 -0.33 -29.84
N LYS A 16 -7.30 -1.41 -29.05
CA LYS A 16 -6.10 -1.90 -28.39
C LYS A 16 -5.06 -2.41 -29.35
N ALA A 17 -5.45 -3.23 -30.31
CA ALA A 17 -4.54 -3.81 -31.29
C ALA A 17 -3.91 -2.77 -32.23
N THR A 18 -4.62 -1.67 -32.48
CA THR A 18 -4.14 -0.58 -33.35
C THR A 18 -3.50 0.59 -32.60
N GLY A 19 -3.39 0.52 -31.26
CA GLY A 19 -2.82 1.60 -30.44
C GLY A 19 -3.71 2.85 -30.34
N ARG A 20 -5.00 2.75 -30.69
CA ARG A 20 -5.95 3.86 -30.58
C ARG A 20 -6.50 4.07 -29.18
N THR A 21 -6.49 3.00 -28.38
CA THR A 21 -6.92 3.09 -26.98
C THR A 21 -6.03 4.08 -26.22
N LYS A 22 -6.67 5.04 -25.57
CA LYS A 22 -6.01 6.02 -24.73
C LYS A 22 -6.11 5.59 -23.27
N TYR A 23 -4.97 5.38 -22.64
CA TYR A 23 -4.83 5.13 -21.20
C TYR A 23 -4.69 6.45 -20.44
N TYR A 24 -4.65 6.39 -19.11
CA TYR A 24 -4.60 7.60 -18.31
C TYR A 24 -3.30 8.39 -18.54
N GLU A 25 -2.18 7.72 -18.78
CA GLU A 25 -0.88 8.32 -19.08
C GLU A 25 -0.89 9.12 -20.39
N ASP A 26 -1.67 8.68 -21.39
CA ASP A 26 -1.87 9.40 -22.65
C ASP A 26 -2.70 10.69 -22.50
N ARG A 27 -3.24 10.93 -21.30
CA ARG A 27 -4.11 12.06 -20.96
C ARG A 27 -3.48 13.01 -19.94
N MET A 28 -2.17 12.91 -19.76
CA MET A 28 -1.45 13.81 -18.84
C MET A 28 -1.66 15.27 -19.29
N PRO A 29 -2.14 16.15 -18.41
CA PRO A 29 -2.27 17.57 -18.74
C PRO A 29 -0.89 18.21 -18.90
N ALA A 30 -0.80 19.22 -19.76
CA ALA A 30 0.41 20.01 -19.88
C ALA A 30 0.73 20.71 -18.55
N GLY A 31 1.98 20.63 -18.10
CA GLY A 31 2.42 21.21 -16.84
C GLY A 31 2.09 20.36 -15.61
N ALA A 32 1.67 19.10 -15.78
CA ALA A 32 1.58 18.19 -14.66
C ALA A 32 2.94 17.98 -13.99
N LEU A 33 2.96 17.97 -12.67
CA LEU A 33 4.16 17.70 -11.89
C LEU A 33 4.32 16.18 -11.64
N TYR A 34 5.56 15.78 -11.43
CA TYR A 34 5.93 14.41 -11.10
C TYR A 34 6.15 14.27 -9.60
N ALA A 35 5.51 13.30 -9.00
CA ALA A 35 5.70 12.97 -7.59
C ALA A 35 6.43 11.62 -7.46
N ARG A 36 7.50 11.59 -6.66
CA ARG A 36 8.23 10.36 -6.32
C ARG A 36 8.29 10.20 -4.82
N ILE A 37 7.99 9.00 -4.37
CA ILE A 37 7.92 8.65 -2.95
C ILE A 37 9.31 8.17 -2.48
N LYS A 38 9.71 8.65 -1.30
CA LYS A 38 10.82 8.11 -0.52
C LYS A 38 10.29 7.01 0.38
N HIS A 39 10.81 5.83 0.19
CA HIS A 39 10.49 4.67 1.01
C HIS A 39 11.48 4.50 2.15
N ALA A 40 10.99 3.95 3.27
CA ALA A 40 11.81 3.59 4.41
C ALA A 40 12.73 2.41 4.08
N THR A 41 13.92 2.41 4.68
CA THR A 41 14.96 1.39 4.49
C THR A 41 15.19 0.51 5.73
N ILE A 42 14.31 0.62 6.70
CA ILE A 42 14.28 -0.21 7.92
C ILE A 42 13.02 -1.06 7.95
N ALA A 43 13.04 -2.16 8.69
CA ALA A 43 11.90 -3.05 8.83
C ALA A 43 10.87 -2.56 9.86
N HIS A 44 11.33 -1.94 10.96
CA HIS A 44 10.48 -1.42 12.02
C HIS A 44 11.19 -0.30 12.79
N GLY A 45 10.48 0.77 13.08
CA GLY A 45 11.04 1.89 13.84
C GLY A 45 10.32 3.21 13.57
N TYR A 46 10.98 4.29 13.95
CA TYR A 46 10.48 5.65 13.75
C TYR A 46 11.43 6.47 12.89
N VAL A 47 10.89 7.29 12.02
CA VAL A 47 11.62 8.37 11.38
C VAL A 47 11.88 9.44 12.44
N LYS A 48 13.17 9.73 12.73
CA LYS A 48 13.58 10.78 13.68
C LYS A 48 13.65 12.13 12.99
N SER A 49 14.31 12.16 11.83
CA SER A 49 14.47 13.37 11.02
C SER A 49 14.66 13.02 9.55
N ILE A 50 14.32 13.96 8.68
CA ILE A 50 14.59 13.91 7.24
C ILE A 50 15.23 15.25 6.86
N ASP A 51 16.48 15.20 6.39
CA ASP A 51 17.11 16.38 5.81
C ASP A 51 16.70 16.51 4.35
N THR A 52 15.99 17.58 4.03
CA THR A 52 15.45 17.91 2.70
C THR A 52 16.29 18.94 1.96
N SER A 53 17.27 19.58 2.63
CA SER A 53 18.00 20.75 2.14
C SER A 53 18.63 20.57 0.77
N VAL A 54 19.28 19.43 0.54
CA VAL A 54 19.91 19.10 -0.75
C VAL A 54 18.86 18.82 -1.81
N ALA A 55 17.78 18.13 -1.46
CA ALA A 55 16.69 17.81 -2.39
C ALA A 55 15.96 19.06 -2.86
N GLU A 56 15.69 20.00 -1.96
CA GLU A 56 15.02 21.28 -2.26
C GLU A 56 15.89 22.23 -3.13
N ALA A 57 17.20 22.07 -3.11
CA ALA A 57 18.13 22.83 -3.92
C ALA A 57 18.30 22.31 -5.36
N ILE A 58 17.74 21.16 -5.70
CA ILE A 58 17.82 20.59 -7.05
C ILE A 58 16.89 21.36 -7.98
N GLU A 59 17.44 21.81 -9.12
CA GLU A 59 16.68 22.48 -10.17
C GLU A 59 15.53 21.57 -10.66
N GLY A 60 14.33 22.13 -10.78
CA GLY A 60 13.11 21.42 -11.15
C GLY A 60 12.35 20.81 -9.95
N VAL A 61 12.93 20.74 -8.76
CA VAL A 61 12.18 20.33 -7.56
C VAL A 61 11.30 21.50 -7.10
N VAL A 62 10.00 21.24 -7.03
CA VAL A 62 8.98 22.24 -6.66
C VAL A 62 8.70 22.19 -5.16
N LYS A 63 8.59 20.98 -4.59
CA LYS A 63 8.24 20.78 -3.18
C LYS A 63 8.71 19.44 -2.67
N VAL A 64 9.16 19.42 -1.42
CA VAL A 64 9.36 18.20 -0.64
C VAL A 64 8.37 18.21 0.51
N LEU A 65 7.68 17.09 0.72
CA LEU A 65 6.81 16.86 1.87
C LEU A 65 7.28 15.59 2.58
N THR A 66 7.32 15.65 3.90
CA THR A 66 7.76 14.55 4.76
C THR A 66 6.61 14.09 5.67
N CYS A 67 6.81 12.99 6.38
CA CYS A 67 5.86 12.53 7.40
C CYS A 67 5.62 13.53 8.54
N PHE A 68 6.40 14.62 8.62
CA PHE A 68 6.23 15.71 9.60
C PHE A 68 5.37 16.86 9.05
N ASP A 69 5.12 16.91 7.74
CA ASP A 69 4.42 18.02 7.06
C ASP A 69 2.96 17.69 6.75
N VAL A 70 2.59 16.41 6.82
CA VAL A 70 1.23 15.94 6.48
C VAL A 70 0.37 15.78 7.73
N PRO A 71 -0.95 15.99 7.64
CA PRO A 71 -1.84 15.78 8.77
C PRO A 71 -1.89 14.32 9.18
N GLU A 72 -2.01 14.08 10.49
CA GLU A 72 -2.24 12.76 11.04
C GLU A 72 -3.70 12.35 10.79
N HIS A 73 -3.90 11.54 9.76
CA HIS A 73 -5.18 10.97 9.43
C HIS A 73 -4.99 9.54 8.94
N CYS A 74 -5.49 8.59 9.72
CA CYS A 74 -5.39 7.17 9.39
C CYS A 74 -6.50 6.73 8.45
N PHE A 75 -6.14 5.96 7.44
CA PHE A 75 -7.07 5.33 6.50
C PHE A 75 -6.66 3.87 6.23
N PRO A 76 -7.59 3.01 5.80
CA PRO A 76 -7.28 1.65 5.42
C PRO A 76 -6.50 1.61 4.10
N THR A 77 -5.57 0.67 4.00
CA THR A 77 -4.70 0.54 2.82
C THR A 77 -5.45 -0.02 1.63
N ALA A 78 -6.17 -1.10 1.82
CA ALA A 78 -6.93 -1.81 0.80
C ALA A 78 -7.93 -2.75 1.47
N GLY A 79 -8.88 -3.29 0.73
CA GLY A 79 -9.76 -4.34 1.21
C GLY A 79 -11.24 -4.01 1.11
N HIS A 80 -11.96 -3.90 2.19
CA HIS A 80 -13.42 -3.79 2.21
C HIS A 80 -13.92 -2.43 2.76
N PRO A 81 -13.44 -1.29 2.26
CA PRO A 81 -13.80 0.02 2.80
C PRO A 81 -15.31 0.32 2.67
N TRP A 82 -15.99 -0.42 1.81
CA TRP A 82 -17.41 -0.26 1.50
C TRP A 82 -18.31 -1.23 2.24
N SER A 83 -17.77 -2.11 3.07
CA SER A 83 -18.58 -3.03 3.84
C SER A 83 -19.35 -2.27 4.92
N MET A 84 -20.66 -2.47 4.96
CA MET A 84 -21.52 -1.99 6.05
C MET A 84 -21.34 -2.83 7.32
N ASP A 85 -20.77 -4.01 7.19
CA ASP A 85 -20.48 -4.90 8.31
C ASP A 85 -19.15 -4.49 8.96
N PRO A 86 -19.13 -4.06 10.23
CA PRO A 86 -17.92 -3.70 10.94
C PRO A 86 -16.87 -4.82 10.99
N GLY A 87 -17.30 -6.09 10.97
CA GLY A 87 -16.40 -7.25 10.95
C GLY A 87 -15.66 -7.43 9.62
N HIS A 88 -16.07 -6.73 8.57
CA HIS A 88 -15.45 -6.77 7.24
C HIS A 88 -14.76 -5.44 6.86
N GLN A 89 -14.72 -4.49 7.77
CA GLN A 89 -13.96 -3.25 7.54
C GLN A 89 -12.47 -3.50 7.75
N ASP A 90 -11.67 -2.84 6.93
CA ASP A 90 -10.22 -2.85 7.11
C ASP A 90 -9.80 -1.91 8.22
N VAL A 91 -8.64 -2.22 8.80
CA VAL A 91 -8.04 -1.38 9.83
C VAL A 91 -7.50 -0.10 9.21
N ALA A 92 -7.88 1.04 9.78
CA ALA A 92 -7.33 2.34 9.42
C ALA A 92 -6.04 2.58 10.24
N ASP A 93 -4.93 2.10 9.72
CA ASP A 93 -3.63 2.07 10.41
C ASP A 93 -2.53 2.82 9.66
N ARG A 94 -2.88 3.44 8.53
CA ARG A 94 -1.94 4.06 7.62
C ARG A 94 -2.19 5.55 7.47
N ASN A 95 -1.14 6.34 7.61
CA ASN A 95 -1.15 7.75 7.24
C ASN A 95 -0.73 7.93 5.77
N LEU A 96 -0.89 9.12 5.23
CA LEU A 96 -0.41 9.46 3.89
C LEU A 96 1.10 9.27 3.77
N LEU A 97 1.86 9.76 4.76
CA LEU A 97 3.29 9.48 4.96
C LEU A 97 3.47 9.04 6.41
N ASN A 98 4.14 7.92 6.63
CA ASN A 98 4.24 7.29 7.92
C ASN A 98 5.52 7.70 8.67
N ARG A 99 5.37 8.21 9.88
CA ARG A 99 6.50 8.39 10.81
C ARG A 99 6.87 7.08 11.49
N HIS A 100 5.86 6.26 11.83
CA HIS A 100 6.06 4.90 12.36
C HIS A 100 6.18 3.93 11.19
N VAL A 101 7.39 3.50 10.91
CA VAL A 101 7.72 2.52 9.88
C VAL A 101 7.42 1.12 10.42
N ARG A 102 6.57 0.38 9.74
CA ARG A 102 6.16 -0.98 10.13
C ARG A 102 6.62 -2.06 9.16
N TYR A 103 7.15 -1.67 8.01
CA TYR A 103 7.73 -2.58 7.03
C TYR A 103 8.77 -1.86 6.15
N TYR A 104 9.67 -2.62 5.57
CA TYR A 104 10.62 -2.10 4.59
C TYR A 104 9.88 -1.61 3.35
N GLY A 105 10.08 -0.36 2.99
CA GLY A 105 9.38 0.26 1.86
C GLY A 105 8.17 1.10 2.24
N ASP A 106 7.94 1.34 3.52
CA ASP A 106 6.87 2.24 3.99
C ASP A 106 7.08 3.68 3.50
N ASP A 107 6.01 4.39 3.18
CA ASP A 107 6.06 5.72 2.57
C ASP A 107 6.34 6.78 3.64
N ILE A 108 7.46 7.52 3.52
CA ILE A 108 7.92 8.46 4.55
C ILE A 108 8.08 9.90 4.08
N ALA A 109 8.28 10.12 2.78
CA ALA A 109 8.36 11.45 2.18
C ALA A 109 8.00 11.38 0.69
N VAL A 110 7.69 12.53 0.10
CA VAL A 110 7.44 12.68 -1.33
C VAL A 110 8.17 13.91 -1.87
N VAL A 111 8.80 13.77 -3.03
CA VAL A 111 9.39 14.85 -3.79
C VAL A 111 8.53 15.13 -5.01
N ILE A 112 8.16 16.37 -5.20
CA ILE A 112 7.35 16.87 -6.32
C ILE A 112 8.25 17.75 -7.18
N ALA A 113 8.33 17.46 -8.48
CA ALA A 113 9.21 18.15 -9.42
C ALA A 113 8.54 18.37 -10.79
N GLU A 114 9.14 19.22 -11.60
CA GLU A 114 8.68 19.52 -12.96
C GLU A 114 8.89 18.35 -13.92
N ASP A 115 9.87 17.50 -13.64
CA ASP A 115 10.19 16.31 -14.43
C ASP A 115 10.55 15.11 -13.54
N GLU A 116 10.51 13.91 -14.14
CA GLU A 116 10.75 12.66 -13.44
C GLU A 116 12.20 12.51 -12.94
N VAL A 117 13.16 13.05 -13.68
CA VAL A 117 14.59 12.95 -13.34
C VAL A 117 14.88 13.77 -12.09
N SER A 118 14.41 15.03 -12.06
CA SER A 118 14.54 15.91 -10.90
C SER A 118 13.84 15.33 -9.66
N ALA A 119 12.64 14.76 -9.83
CA ALA A 119 11.95 14.07 -8.74
C ALA A 119 12.75 12.88 -8.18
N MET A 120 13.35 12.07 -9.06
CA MET A 120 14.16 10.92 -8.66
C MET A 120 15.47 11.35 -7.97
N GLN A 121 16.14 12.37 -8.49
CA GLN A 121 17.34 12.94 -7.86
C GLN A 121 17.01 13.49 -6.47
N GLY A 122 15.89 14.18 -6.34
CA GLY A 122 15.40 14.69 -5.06
C GLY A 122 15.19 13.59 -4.04
N VAL A 123 14.51 12.49 -4.40
CA VAL A 123 14.32 11.34 -3.50
C VAL A 123 15.64 10.72 -3.05
N ARG A 124 16.63 10.63 -3.94
CA ARG A 124 17.96 10.09 -3.61
C ARG A 124 18.76 11.02 -2.68
N ALA A 125 18.54 12.32 -2.79
CA ALA A 125 19.22 13.34 -1.97
C ALA A 125 18.67 13.44 -0.54
N LEU A 126 17.46 12.88 -0.27
CA LEU A 126 16.91 12.88 1.08
C LEU A 126 17.73 11.98 2.02
N VAL A 127 18.21 12.57 3.12
CA VAL A 127 18.90 11.85 4.19
C VAL A 127 17.94 11.63 5.35
N VAL A 128 17.77 10.37 5.74
CA VAL A 128 16.80 9.98 6.75
C VAL A 128 17.52 9.37 7.95
N GLU A 129 17.21 9.85 9.14
CA GLU A 129 17.64 9.26 10.40
C GLU A 129 16.48 8.46 11.01
N TYR A 130 16.80 7.25 11.46
CA TYR A 130 15.83 6.34 12.07
C TYR A 130 16.16 6.04 13.52
N GLU A 131 15.13 5.73 14.27
CA GLU A 131 15.19 5.00 15.51
C GLU A 131 14.68 3.58 15.23
N GLU A 132 15.59 2.64 15.08
CA GLU A 132 15.23 1.26 14.78
C GLU A 132 14.69 0.56 16.04
N LEU A 133 13.61 -0.20 15.85
CA LEU A 133 12.98 -1.04 16.87
C LEU A 133 13.20 -2.51 16.53
N PRO A 134 13.07 -3.40 17.52
CA PRO A 134 13.03 -4.83 17.26
C PRO A 134 11.97 -5.17 16.21
N PHE A 135 12.32 -6.05 15.30
CA PHE A 135 11.45 -6.46 14.19
C PHE A 135 11.32 -7.97 14.10
N VAL A 136 10.29 -8.43 13.42
CA VAL A 136 10.04 -9.83 13.10
C VAL A 136 9.63 -9.96 11.64
N LEU A 137 10.28 -10.86 10.90
CA LEU A 137 10.05 -11.09 9.48
C LEU A 137 9.30 -12.40 9.18
N ASP A 138 9.21 -13.28 10.18
CA ASP A 138 8.52 -14.55 10.08
C ASP A 138 7.13 -14.45 10.67
N VAL A 139 6.10 -14.83 9.89
CA VAL A 139 4.70 -14.69 10.29
C VAL A 139 4.33 -15.58 11.49
N GLN A 140 4.94 -16.76 11.61
CA GLN A 140 4.65 -17.65 12.74
C GLN A 140 5.29 -17.12 14.02
N LYS A 141 6.55 -16.65 13.92
CA LYS A 141 7.25 -16.00 15.03
C LYS A 141 6.58 -14.70 15.47
N ALA A 142 5.96 -13.97 14.55
CA ALA A 142 5.23 -12.75 14.86
C ALA A 142 4.01 -13.00 15.78
N MET A 143 3.43 -14.20 15.74
CA MET A 143 2.30 -14.59 16.59
C MET A 143 2.72 -15.17 17.94
N GLU A 144 4.01 -15.42 18.17
CA GLU A 144 4.51 -15.96 19.44
C GLU A 144 4.40 -14.93 20.57
N PRO A 145 4.20 -15.38 21.81
CA PRO A 145 4.22 -14.50 22.96
C PRO A 145 5.56 -13.76 23.09
N GLY A 146 5.52 -12.44 23.23
CA GLY A 146 6.72 -11.60 23.36
C GLY A 146 7.34 -11.17 22.03
N ALA A 147 6.78 -11.53 20.90
CA ALA A 147 7.19 -10.98 19.62
C ALA A 147 7.02 -9.45 19.57
N PRO A 148 7.86 -8.73 18.81
CA PRO A 148 7.67 -7.31 18.58
C PRO A 148 6.28 -7.02 18.02
N GLN A 149 5.53 -6.13 18.67
CA GLN A 149 4.19 -5.76 18.25
C GLN A 149 4.26 -4.61 17.24
N LEU A 150 3.67 -4.80 16.06
CA LEU A 150 3.69 -3.83 14.97
C LEU A 150 2.55 -2.82 15.04
N HIS A 151 1.36 -3.25 15.48
CA HIS A 151 0.18 -2.41 15.61
C HIS A 151 -0.35 -2.43 17.04
N GLU A 152 -0.52 -1.27 17.63
CA GLU A 152 -1.17 -1.12 18.93
C GLU A 152 -2.61 -1.63 18.85
N GLY A 153 -3.05 -2.36 19.85
CA GLY A 153 -4.41 -2.92 19.91
C GLY A 153 -4.59 -4.27 19.21
N TYR A 154 -3.56 -4.80 18.53
CA TYR A 154 -3.61 -6.13 17.89
C TYR A 154 -2.65 -7.12 18.55
N PRO A 155 -3.03 -7.78 19.65
CA PRO A 155 -2.18 -8.71 20.35
C PRO A 155 -1.64 -9.81 19.45
N ASN A 156 -0.37 -10.19 19.64
CA ASN A 156 0.31 -11.21 18.84
C ASN A 156 0.31 -10.94 17.33
N ASN A 157 0.22 -9.65 16.93
CA ASN A 157 0.19 -9.23 15.54
C ASN A 157 -0.94 -9.85 14.70
N VAL A 158 -2.00 -10.35 15.33
CA VAL A 158 -3.16 -10.92 14.64
C VAL A 158 -4.16 -9.83 14.34
N LEU A 159 -4.19 -9.38 13.09
CA LEU A 159 -5.07 -8.32 12.63
C LEU A 159 -6.51 -8.81 12.48
N LYS A 160 -6.67 -9.99 11.88
CA LYS A 160 -7.97 -10.57 11.59
C LYS A 160 -7.88 -12.08 11.44
N HIS A 161 -8.89 -12.76 11.92
CA HIS A 161 -9.12 -14.17 11.64
C HIS A 161 -10.42 -14.33 10.83
N SER A 162 -10.35 -14.99 9.68
CA SER A 162 -11.51 -15.27 8.85
C SER A 162 -11.70 -16.78 8.74
N ASP A 163 -12.89 -17.27 9.10
CA ASP A 163 -13.30 -18.66 8.94
C ASP A 163 -14.45 -18.72 7.93
N ILE A 164 -14.16 -19.25 6.75
CA ILE A 164 -15.16 -19.38 5.68
C ILE A 164 -15.61 -20.83 5.59
N ARG A 165 -16.84 -21.09 6.01
CA ARG A 165 -17.47 -22.41 5.90
C ARG A 165 -18.54 -22.37 4.81
N LYS A 166 -18.26 -23.03 3.70
CA LYS A 166 -19.19 -23.14 2.57
C LYS A 166 -19.34 -24.59 2.15
N GLY A 167 -20.56 -25.07 2.07
CA GLY A 167 -20.92 -26.42 1.64
C GLY A 167 -21.73 -27.19 2.67
N CYS A 168 -22.18 -28.35 2.28
CA CYS A 168 -22.83 -29.31 3.17
C CYS A 168 -21.77 -30.22 3.80
N LEU A 169 -21.88 -30.49 5.10
CA LEU A 169 -21.16 -31.60 5.69
C LEU A 169 -21.58 -32.86 4.94
N LEU A 170 -20.68 -33.51 4.24
CA LEU A 170 -20.85 -34.88 3.79
C LEU A 170 -20.86 -35.71 5.06
N TYR A 171 -22.09 -36.00 5.57
CA TYR A 171 -22.26 -37.11 6.49
C TYR A 171 -21.99 -38.35 5.69
N THR A 172 -20.81 -38.91 5.77
CA THR A 172 -20.60 -40.34 5.57
C THR A 172 -21.14 -41.03 6.83
N SER A 173 -22.41 -40.84 7.12
CA SER A 173 -23.07 -41.65 8.12
C SER A 173 -23.57 -42.86 7.42
N ASP A 174 -23.24 -43.94 7.88
CA ASP A 174 -23.86 -45.23 8.12
C ASP A 174 -25.39 -45.27 7.94
N ALA A 175 -25.93 -44.64 6.91
CA ALA A 175 -27.30 -44.84 6.48
C ALA A 175 -27.41 -46.06 5.56
N ALA A 176 -26.36 -46.90 5.54
CA ALA A 176 -26.34 -48.16 4.76
C ALA A 176 -26.37 -49.41 5.62
N ASP A 177 -26.51 -49.29 6.94
CA ASP A 177 -26.56 -50.43 7.86
C ASP A 177 -27.91 -50.61 8.58
N GLU A 178 -29.02 -50.21 7.94
CA GLU A 178 -30.35 -50.65 8.33
C GLU A 178 -31.06 -51.38 7.18
#